data_256750fccd39f0639c89f110a7175d66
#
_entry.id   256750fccd39f0639c89f110a7175d66
#
_cell.length_a   1.000
_cell.length_b   1.000
_cell.length_c   1.000
_cell.angle_alpha   90.00
_cell.angle_beta   90.00
_cell.angle_gamma   90.00
#
_symmetry.space_group_name_H-M   'P 1'
#
loop_
_entity.id
_entity.type
_entity.pdbx_description
1 polymer ?
#
loop_
_entity_poly.entity_id
_entity_poly.type
_entity_poly.pdbx_seq_one_letter_code
_entity_poly.pdbx_strand_id
1 'polypeptide(L)'
;MYQVIKRDGKVVEFNISKIAAAITKAFEAQNKQYNSDIIDLLALKVTADYESKIKDGKVSVEDIQDSVETVLIKSGYDDIAKCYILYRKQREKIRNMKSTILDYKELVDSYVKSIDWRVKENSTVTYSVGGLILSNSGAITANYWLSEIYDEEIGSAHKNGDMHIHDLSMLTGYCAGWSLRQLIKEGLGGIPGKITSSPASHLATLCNQMVNFLGIMQNEWAGAQAFSSFDTYLAPFVKADNLSCREVKKCIESFIFGVNTPSRWGTQAPFSNITLDWTVPNDLAELNAIVGGKEMDFKYKDCKKEMDMVNKAFIEIMIEGDANGRGFQYPIPTYSITRDFDWSDTENNKLLFEMTSKYGTPYFSNYINSDMEPSDIRSMCCRLRLDLRELRKKSGGFFGSGESTGSVGVVTLNMPRIAYQATDEKDFYRRLDKMMDIAARSLNIKRTIITRLLNEGLYPYTKHYLGNFENHFSTIGLVGMNEACLNAN
;
A
#
# COMPACT_ATOMS: atom_id res chain seq x y z
N MET A 1 27.67 0.02 42.86
CA MET A 1 27.60 1.16 41.91
C MET A 1 26.85 0.67 40.68
N TYR A 2 25.77 1.29 40.28
CA TYR A 2 25.00 0.83 39.11
C TYR A 2 25.48 1.55 37.83
N GLN A 3 25.15 0.98 36.67
CA GLN A 3 25.58 1.42 35.37
C GLN A 3 24.40 1.97 34.57
N VAL A 4 24.68 2.84 33.62
CA VAL A 4 23.68 3.43 32.73
C VAL A 4 23.83 2.86 31.32
N ILE A 5 22.75 2.31 30.79
CA ILE A 5 22.66 1.88 29.39
C ILE A 5 22.29 3.11 28.56
N LYS A 6 23.18 3.52 27.68
CA LYS A 6 22.94 4.58 26.70
C LYS A 6 22.04 4.08 25.56
N ARG A 7 21.48 5.00 24.79
CA ARG A 7 20.64 4.70 23.61
C ARG A 7 21.34 3.89 22.53
N ASP A 8 22.66 3.99 22.41
CA ASP A 8 23.51 3.22 21.49
C ASP A 8 23.92 1.84 22.04
N GLY A 9 23.30 1.43 23.16
CA GLY A 9 23.57 0.16 23.83
C GLY A 9 24.85 0.17 24.71
N LYS A 10 25.66 1.23 24.67
CA LYS A 10 26.87 1.31 25.49
C LYS A 10 26.53 1.44 26.97
N VAL A 11 27.24 0.70 27.78
CA VAL A 11 27.13 0.75 29.24
C VAL A 11 28.23 1.64 29.81
N VAL A 12 27.83 2.62 30.64
CA VAL A 12 28.74 3.57 31.26
C VAL A 12 28.46 3.69 32.76
N GLU A 13 29.44 4.15 33.53
CA GLU A 13 29.24 4.44 34.93
C GLU A 13 28.23 5.57 35.16
N PHE A 14 27.43 5.42 36.18
CA PHE A 14 26.49 6.45 36.61
C PHE A 14 27.23 7.69 37.15
N ASN A 15 26.72 8.86 36.75
CA ASN A 15 27.26 10.14 37.24
C ASN A 15 26.11 11.13 37.46
N ILE A 16 25.81 11.44 38.73
CA ILE A 16 24.74 12.34 39.13
C ILE A 16 24.93 13.77 38.61
N SER A 17 26.17 14.22 38.43
CA SER A 17 26.44 15.56 37.90
C SER A 17 25.89 15.78 36.48
N LYS A 18 25.65 14.71 35.71
CA LYS A 18 25.00 14.81 34.40
C LYS A 18 23.52 15.15 34.52
N ILE A 19 22.86 14.64 35.57
CA ILE A 19 21.45 14.95 35.86
C ILE A 19 21.37 16.40 36.32
N ALA A 20 22.20 16.80 37.27
CA ALA A 20 22.28 18.20 37.73
C ALA A 20 22.51 19.18 36.56
N ALA A 21 23.49 18.90 35.70
CA ALA A 21 23.77 19.74 34.53
C ALA A 21 22.60 19.81 33.52
N ALA A 22 21.83 18.72 33.37
CA ALA A 22 20.65 18.72 32.49
C ALA A 22 19.51 19.58 33.05
N ILE A 23 19.28 19.49 34.36
CA ILE A 23 18.30 20.32 35.09
C ILE A 23 18.70 21.79 35.05
N THR A 24 19.95 22.10 35.34
CA THR A 24 20.50 23.49 35.26
C THR A 24 20.20 24.12 33.90
N LYS A 25 20.50 23.43 32.82
CA LYS A 25 20.23 23.93 31.46
C LYS A 25 18.75 24.20 31.21
N ALA A 26 17.85 23.43 31.81
CA ALA A 26 16.41 23.68 31.67
C ALA A 26 15.97 24.95 32.44
N PHE A 27 16.55 25.22 33.61
CA PHE A 27 16.33 26.43 34.36
C PHE A 27 16.88 27.66 33.62
N GLU A 28 18.11 27.59 33.10
CA GLU A 28 18.73 28.64 32.29
C GLU A 28 17.93 28.99 31.06
N ALA A 29 17.41 27.97 30.35
CA ALA A 29 16.60 28.16 29.16
C ALA A 29 15.27 28.93 29.41
N GLN A 30 14.79 28.92 30.66
CA GLN A 30 13.60 29.66 31.10
C GLN A 30 13.97 30.98 31.80
N ASN A 31 15.26 31.36 31.83
CA ASN A 31 15.76 32.52 32.56
C ASN A 31 15.31 32.54 34.04
N LYS A 32 15.13 31.38 34.64
CA LYS A 32 14.68 31.24 36.00
C LYS A 32 15.87 31.14 36.94
N GLN A 33 15.90 32.00 37.95
CA GLN A 33 16.97 31.98 38.96
C GLN A 33 16.90 30.66 39.75
N TYR A 34 18.05 30.07 40.01
CA TYR A 34 18.19 28.86 40.79
C TYR A 34 19.36 28.95 41.76
N ASN A 35 19.27 28.22 42.86
CA ASN A 35 20.41 27.98 43.76
C ASN A 35 20.98 26.58 43.44
N SER A 36 22.30 26.42 43.50
CA SER A 36 23.00 25.13 43.35
C SER A 36 22.37 24.03 44.19
N ASP A 37 22.04 24.33 45.47
CA ASP A 37 21.48 23.38 46.44
C ASP A 37 20.12 22.82 45.99
N ILE A 38 19.30 23.64 45.29
CA ILE A 38 18.03 23.18 44.71
C ILE A 38 18.26 22.23 43.55
N ILE A 39 19.23 22.49 42.68
CA ILE A 39 19.61 21.63 41.58
C ILE A 39 20.11 20.26 42.11
N ASP A 40 20.97 20.29 43.09
CA ASP A 40 21.51 19.06 43.71
C ASP A 40 20.43 18.26 44.42
N LEU A 41 19.50 18.91 45.14
CA LEU A 41 18.35 18.30 45.75
C LEU A 41 17.42 17.62 44.68
N LEU A 42 17.16 18.29 43.57
CA LEU A 42 16.37 17.73 42.47
C LEU A 42 17.08 16.53 41.86
N ALA A 43 18.38 16.61 41.60
CA ALA A 43 19.16 15.49 41.08
C ALA A 43 19.13 14.24 42.02
N LEU A 44 19.19 14.48 43.33
CA LEU A 44 19.03 13.40 44.35
C LEU A 44 17.63 12.80 44.32
N LYS A 45 16.57 13.65 44.22
CA LYS A 45 15.18 13.15 44.10
C LYS A 45 14.98 12.32 42.83
N VAL A 46 15.59 12.73 41.71
CA VAL A 46 15.57 11.95 40.44
C VAL A 46 16.21 10.58 40.65
N THR A 47 17.35 10.55 41.37
CA THR A 47 18.04 9.29 41.66
C THR A 47 17.15 8.35 42.49
N ALA A 48 16.44 8.89 43.46
CA ALA A 48 15.49 8.11 44.26
C ALA A 48 14.26 7.65 43.48
N ASP A 49 13.75 8.44 42.52
CA ASP A 49 12.57 8.11 41.74
C ASP A 49 12.80 6.94 40.77
N TYR A 50 13.97 6.82 40.14
CA TYR A 50 14.26 5.69 39.24
C TYR A 50 14.92 4.48 39.93
N GLU A 51 15.19 4.52 41.22
CA GLU A 51 15.82 3.41 41.93
C GLU A 51 15.07 2.09 41.76
N SER A 52 13.75 2.14 41.74
CA SER A 52 12.88 0.99 41.51
C SER A 52 12.95 0.44 40.06
N LYS A 53 13.52 1.19 39.14
CA LYS A 53 13.68 0.82 37.71
C LYS A 53 15.02 0.18 37.41
N ILE A 54 15.93 0.10 38.41
CA ILE A 54 17.23 -0.55 38.27
C ILE A 54 17.02 -2.08 38.19
N LYS A 55 17.44 -2.69 37.10
CA LYS A 55 17.43 -4.15 36.89
C LYS A 55 18.85 -4.63 36.64
N ASP A 56 19.26 -5.67 37.36
CA ASP A 56 20.62 -6.27 37.27
C ASP A 56 21.75 -5.24 37.38
N GLY A 57 21.60 -4.24 38.28
CA GLY A 57 22.57 -3.16 38.47
C GLY A 57 22.67 -2.17 37.32
N LYS A 58 21.68 -2.12 36.41
CA LYS A 58 21.64 -1.22 35.26
C LYS A 58 20.33 -0.47 35.16
N VAL A 59 20.37 0.76 34.63
CA VAL A 59 19.20 1.61 34.35
C VAL A 59 19.36 2.23 32.96
N SER A 60 18.28 2.38 32.24
CA SER A 60 18.35 3.06 30.93
C SER A 60 18.45 4.57 31.06
N VAL A 61 19.08 5.24 30.09
CA VAL A 61 19.11 6.71 30.07
C VAL A 61 17.69 7.29 29.90
N GLU A 62 16.77 6.56 29.29
CA GLU A 62 15.37 6.98 29.12
C GLU A 62 14.66 6.99 30.48
N ASP A 63 14.80 5.91 31.27
CA ASP A 63 14.20 5.83 32.62
C ASP A 63 14.68 7.00 33.52
N ILE A 64 15.96 7.37 33.40
CA ILE A 64 16.51 8.52 34.14
C ILE A 64 15.85 9.83 33.66
N GLN A 65 15.68 10.00 32.35
CA GLN A 65 15.07 11.22 31.80
C GLN A 65 13.58 11.32 32.14
N ASP A 66 12.84 10.23 32.11
CA ASP A 66 11.43 10.18 32.54
C ASP A 66 11.30 10.53 34.04
N SER A 67 12.26 10.09 34.85
CA SER A 67 12.31 10.47 36.28
C SER A 67 12.65 11.96 36.46
N VAL A 68 13.49 12.56 35.62
CA VAL A 68 13.73 14.02 35.64
C VAL A 68 12.43 14.78 35.39
N GLU A 69 11.67 14.41 34.36
CA GLU A 69 10.38 15.02 34.03
C GLU A 69 9.41 14.90 35.22
N THR A 70 9.26 13.69 35.75
CA THR A 70 8.37 13.40 36.88
C THR A 70 8.72 14.21 38.13
N VAL A 71 10.00 14.29 38.47
CA VAL A 71 10.47 15.00 39.67
C VAL A 71 10.31 16.52 39.52
N LEU A 72 10.57 17.07 38.34
CA LEU A 72 10.35 18.49 38.08
C LEU A 72 8.87 18.86 38.25
N ILE A 73 7.95 18.08 37.71
CA ILE A 73 6.50 18.28 37.86
C ILE A 73 6.09 18.17 39.33
N LYS A 74 6.45 17.06 39.99
CA LYS A 74 6.11 16.82 41.42
C LYS A 74 6.68 17.87 42.37
N SER A 75 7.77 18.54 41.96
CA SER A 75 8.40 19.60 42.74
C SER A 75 7.87 21.03 42.42
N GLY A 76 6.82 21.13 41.56
CA GLY A 76 6.17 22.41 41.21
C GLY A 76 6.92 23.24 40.17
N TYR A 77 7.80 22.60 39.37
CA TYR A 77 8.56 23.25 38.31
C TYR A 77 8.00 22.84 36.92
N ASP A 78 6.68 23.01 36.71
CA ASP A 78 5.98 22.57 35.51
C ASP A 78 6.50 23.25 34.23
N ASP A 79 6.81 24.53 34.31
CA ASP A 79 7.41 25.32 33.22
C ASP A 79 8.79 24.79 32.82
N ILE A 80 9.63 24.43 33.81
CA ILE A 80 10.95 23.84 33.59
C ILE A 80 10.82 22.42 33.04
N ALA A 81 9.90 21.62 33.57
CA ALA A 81 9.60 20.29 33.06
C ALA A 81 9.18 20.33 31.58
N LYS A 82 8.29 21.27 31.21
CA LYS A 82 7.88 21.49 29.81
C LYS A 82 9.05 21.87 28.91
N CYS A 83 9.93 22.75 29.37
CA CYS A 83 11.13 23.12 28.64
C CYS A 83 12.06 21.91 28.44
N TYR A 84 12.26 21.12 29.48
CA TYR A 84 13.08 19.92 29.44
C TYR A 84 12.55 18.88 28.42
N ILE A 85 11.23 18.62 28.44
CA ILE A 85 10.55 17.72 27.48
C ILE A 85 10.73 18.22 26.04
N LEU A 86 10.52 19.53 25.80
CA LEU A 86 10.69 20.11 24.45
C LEU A 86 12.14 20.00 23.98
N TYR A 87 13.11 20.27 24.86
CA TYR A 87 14.53 20.11 24.55
C TYR A 87 14.90 18.65 24.25
N ARG A 88 14.38 17.70 25.04
CA ARG A 88 14.56 16.27 24.80
C ARG A 88 14.07 15.86 23.43
N LYS A 89 12.84 16.27 23.06
CA LYS A 89 12.24 16.03 21.72
C LYS A 89 13.06 16.66 20.59
N GLN A 90 13.51 17.89 20.77
CA GLN A 90 14.35 18.57 19.77
C GLN A 90 15.71 17.86 19.59
N ARG A 91 16.33 17.41 20.64
CA ARG A 91 17.59 16.63 20.58
C ARG A 91 17.39 15.27 19.94
N GLU A 92 16.26 14.63 20.19
CA GLU A 92 15.87 13.39 19.53
C GLU A 92 15.71 13.62 18.03
N LYS A 93 14.99 14.66 17.63
CA LYS A 93 14.82 15.05 16.23
C LYS A 93 16.16 15.30 15.53
N ILE A 94 17.09 16.03 16.18
CA ILE A 94 18.44 16.27 15.65
C ILE A 94 19.25 14.98 15.51
N ARG A 95 19.13 14.04 16.46
CA ARG A 95 19.80 12.72 16.38
C ARG A 95 19.23 11.89 15.24
N ASN A 96 17.90 11.84 15.12
CA ASN A 96 17.22 11.13 14.04
C ASN A 96 17.62 11.70 12.67
N MET A 97 17.73 13.03 12.54
CA MET A 97 18.25 13.67 11.33
C MET A 97 19.72 13.31 11.05
N LYS A 98 20.58 13.25 12.07
CA LYS A 98 21.99 12.86 11.90
C LYS A 98 22.12 11.38 11.55
N SER A 99 21.32 10.51 12.16
CA SER A 99 21.25 9.10 11.83
C SER A 99 20.77 8.90 10.38
N THR A 100 19.73 9.62 9.97
CA THR A 100 19.23 9.58 8.59
C THR A 100 20.29 9.99 7.57
N ILE A 101 21.14 10.99 7.86
CA ILE A 101 22.22 11.42 6.96
C ILE A 101 23.35 10.37 6.89
N LEU A 102 23.68 9.72 8.00
CA LEU A 102 24.67 8.63 8.03
C LEU A 102 24.13 7.38 7.30
N ASP A 103 22.86 7.04 7.54
CA ASP A 103 22.16 5.92 6.91
C ASP A 103 22.00 6.13 5.38
N TYR A 104 21.92 7.39 4.91
CA TYR A 104 21.80 7.70 3.50
C TYR A 104 23.03 7.23 2.69
N LYS A 105 24.25 7.45 3.21
CA LYS A 105 25.46 6.95 2.55
C LYS A 105 25.46 5.42 2.48
N GLU A 106 25.12 4.77 3.56
CA GLU A 106 25.04 3.31 3.64
C GLU A 106 23.94 2.77 2.71
N LEU A 107 22.80 3.45 2.62
CA LEU A 107 21.70 3.12 1.71
C LEU A 107 22.15 3.18 0.24
N VAL A 108 22.81 4.28 -0.17
CA VAL A 108 23.32 4.43 -1.54
C VAL A 108 24.40 3.39 -1.82
N ASP A 109 25.35 3.22 -0.91
CA ASP A 109 26.44 2.25 -1.05
C ASP A 109 25.90 0.80 -1.14
N SER A 110 24.90 0.45 -0.36
CA SER A 110 24.30 -0.88 -0.37
C SER A 110 23.58 -1.18 -1.69
N TYR A 111 22.88 -0.20 -2.24
CA TYR A 111 22.25 -0.33 -3.56
C TYR A 111 23.30 -0.46 -4.66
N VAL A 112 24.27 0.47 -4.71
CA VAL A 112 25.31 0.49 -5.76
C VAL A 112 26.18 -0.76 -5.73
N LYS A 113 26.50 -1.27 -4.55
CA LYS A 113 27.27 -2.50 -4.38
C LYS A 113 26.45 -3.78 -4.58
N SER A 114 25.14 -3.65 -4.83
CA SER A 114 24.20 -4.77 -4.95
C SER A 114 24.27 -5.76 -3.77
N ILE A 115 24.56 -5.25 -2.56
CA ILE A 115 24.68 -6.04 -1.33
C ILE A 115 23.29 -6.43 -0.83
N ASP A 116 22.31 -5.56 -1.03
CA ASP A 116 20.93 -5.79 -0.60
C ASP A 116 20.27 -6.82 -1.53
N TRP A 117 19.88 -7.97 -0.97
CA TRP A 117 19.18 -9.04 -1.70
C TRP A 117 17.85 -8.57 -2.32
N ARG A 118 17.18 -7.58 -1.72
CA ARG A 118 15.94 -6.97 -2.22
C ARG A 118 16.11 -6.31 -3.58
N VAL A 119 17.32 -5.94 -3.95
CA VAL A 119 17.64 -5.40 -5.28
C VAL A 119 17.58 -6.47 -6.36
N LYS A 120 17.73 -7.74 -6.00
CA LYS A 120 17.81 -8.87 -6.95
C LYS A 120 16.54 -9.72 -6.97
N GLU A 121 15.81 -9.80 -5.87
CA GLU A 121 14.70 -10.73 -5.73
C GLU A 121 13.34 -10.02 -5.75
N ASN A 122 12.40 -10.55 -6.50
CA ASN A 122 11.01 -10.09 -6.64
C ASN A 122 10.86 -8.59 -6.96
N SER A 123 11.92 -7.96 -7.41
CA SER A 123 11.92 -6.55 -7.72
C SER A 123 11.39 -6.36 -9.14
N THR A 124 10.23 -5.75 -9.25
CA THR A 124 9.74 -5.17 -10.52
C THR A 124 10.60 -3.98 -10.94
N VAL A 125 11.49 -3.51 -10.05
CA VAL A 125 12.46 -2.43 -10.28
C VAL A 125 13.79 -3.05 -10.68
N THR A 126 14.21 -2.81 -11.92
CA THR A 126 15.53 -3.23 -12.37
C THR A 126 16.63 -2.42 -11.69
N TYR A 127 17.80 -3.06 -11.44
CA TYR A 127 18.99 -2.35 -10.99
C TYR A 127 19.38 -1.26 -12.01
N SER A 128 19.14 -0.01 -11.65
CA SER A 128 19.24 1.13 -12.55
C SER A 128 19.34 2.45 -11.77
N VAL A 129 19.70 3.52 -12.45
CA VAL A 129 19.69 4.88 -11.85
C VAL A 129 18.27 5.25 -11.32
N GLY A 130 17.22 4.91 -12.08
CA GLY A 130 15.85 5.13 -11.62
C GLY A 130 15.51 4.31 -10.37
N GLY A 131 15.95 3.05 -10.32
CA GLY A 131 15.80 2.20 -9.14
C GLY A 131 16.53 2.76 -7.92
N LEU A 132 17.72 3.32 -8.10
CA LEU A 132 18.44 4.02 -7.02
C LEU A 132 17.65 5.23 -6.50
N ILE A 133 17.08 6.04 -7.39
CA ILE A 133 16.25 7.20 -7.01
C ILE A 133 15.04 6.74 -6.20
N LEU A 134 14.34 5.71 -6.66
CA LEU A 134 13.16 5.17 -5.96
C LEU A 134 13.53 4.58 -4.60
N SER A 135 14.63 3.83 -4.51
CA SER A 135 15.13 3.27 -3.25
C SER A 135 15.43 4.37 -2.22
N ASN A 136 16.15 5.41 -2.63
CA ASN A 136 16.50 6.52 -1.76
C ASN A 136 15.27 7.32 -1.32
N SER A 137 14.41 7.69 -2.28
CA SER A 137 13.14 8.39 -1.99
C SER A 137 12.24 7.58 -1.08
N GLY A 138 12.14 6.27 -1.35
CA GLY A 138 11.34 5.35 -0.57
C GLY A 138 11.80 5.24 0.88
N ALA A 139 13.10 5.15 1.11
CA ALA A 139 13.66 5.08 2.47
C ALA A 139 13.39 6.35 3.27
N ILE A 140 13.53 7.53 2.64
CA ILE A 140 13.21 8.82 3.28
C ILE A 140 11.73 8.89 3.63
N THR A 141 10.85 8.50 2.71
CA THR A 141 9.40 8.49 2.92
C THR A 141 8.99 7.51 4.02
N ALA A 142 9.58 6.31 4.05
CA ALA A 142 9.33 5.32 5.09
C ALA A 142 9.73 5.84 6.48
N ASN A 143 10.89 6.50 6.57
CA ASN A 143 11.32 7.12 7.81
C ASN A 143 10.35 8.24 8.25
N TYR A 144 9.86 9.05 7.31
CA TYR A 144 8.88 10.09 7.60
C TYR A 144 7.57 9.51 8.15
N TRP A 145 7.05 8.40 7.59
CA TRP A 145 5.90 7.69 8.14
C TRP A 145 6.14 7.26 9.59
N LEU A 146 7.30 6.63 9.84
CA LEU A 146 7.60 5.97 11.12
C LEU A 146 8.05 6.93 12.22
N SER A 147 8.50 8.17 11.89
CA SER A 147 9.01 9.12 12.87
C SER A 147 8.15 10.37 13.07
N GLU A 148 7.40 10.79 12.02
CA GLU A 148 6.65 12.04 12.06
C GLU A 148 5.12 11.83 12.01
N ILE A 149 4.65 10.75 11.37
CA ILE A 149 3.22 10.48 11.19
C ILE A 149 2.69 9.49 12.22
N TYR A 150 3.32 8.32 12.33
CA TYR A 150 2.92 7.31 13.30
C TYR A 150 3.46 7.60 14.70
N ASP A 151 2.71 7.19 15.72
CA ASP A 151 3.22 7.22 17.09
C ASP A 151 4.30 6.16 17.32
N GLU A 152 5.01 6.29 18.45
CA GLU A 152 6.14 5.42 18.79
C GLU A 152 5.74 3.93 18.91
N GLU A 153 4.53 3.64 19.40
CA GLU A 153 4.05 2.25 19.55
C GLU A 153 3.85 1.59 18.18
N ILE A 154 3.24 2.29 17.22
CA ILE A 154 3.07 1.81 15.85
C ILE A 154 4.41 1.63 15.16
N GLY A 155 5.29 2.65 15.26
CA GLY A 155 6.63 2.60 14.67
C GLY A 155 7.48 1.47 15.22
N SER A 156 7.43 1.24 16.54
CA SER A 156 8.14 0.16 17.23
C SER A 156 7.61 -1.22 16.84
N ALA A 157 6.30 -1.39 16.77
CA ALA A 157 5.68 -2.65 16.35
C ALA A 157 6.12 -3.06 14.93
N HIS A 158 6.24 -2.09 14.00
CA HIS A 158 6.76 -2.35 12.67
C HIS A 158 8.26 -2.72 12.70
N LYS A 159 9.08 -1.91 13.38
CA LYS A 159 10.55 -2.10 13.44
C LYS A 159 10.93 -3.40 14.14
N ASN A 160 10.18 -3.81 15.16
CA ASN A 160 10.42 -5.05 15.90
C ASN A 160 9.91 -6.30 15.17
N GLY A 161 9.17 -6.15 14.06
CA GLY A 161 8.60 -7.26 13.31
C GLY A 161 7.37 -7.88 13.96
N ASP A 162 6.67 -7.17 14.85
CA ASP A 162 5.39 -7.60 15.42
C ASP A 162 4.28 -7.50 14.37
N MET A 163 4.36 -6.50 13.51
CA MET A 163 3.53 -6.31 12.32
C MET A 163 4.33 -5.68 11.19
N HIS A 164 3.84 -5.81 9.95
CA HIS A 164 4.39 -5.13 8.78
C HIS A 164 3.37 -4.13 8.23
N ILE A 165 3.76 -2.84 8.18
CA ILE A 165 3.00 -1.81 7.48
C ILE A 165 3.50 -1.78 6.04
N HIS A 166 2.61 -2.04 5.07
CA HIS A 166 2.96 -2.10 3.66
C HIS A 166 3.16 -0.70 3.06
N ASP A 167 4.02 -0.62 2.04
CA ASP A 167 4.23 0.53 1.14
C ASP A 167 4.57 1.85 1.83
N LEU A 168 5.39 1.79 2.86
CA LEU A 168 5.93 2.98 3.52
C LEU A 168 6.82 3.83 2.60
N SER A 169 7.27 3.27 1.47
CA SER A 169 8.08 3.98 0.48
C SER A 169 7.35 5.08 -0.28
N MET A 170 6.01 5.13 -0.19
CA MET A 170 5.19 6.13 -0.85
C MET A 170 4.20 6.76 0.14
N LEU A 171 3.96 8.06 -0.01
CA LEU A 171 3.00 8.80 0.82
C LEU A 171 1.63 8.79 0.13
N THR A 172 1.04 7.60 -0.02
CA THR A 172 -0.20 7.41 -0.76
C THR A 172 -0.97 6.16 -0.34
N GLY A 173 -2.11 5.89 -1.02
CA GLY A 173 -2.91 4.68 -0.88
C GLY A 173 -2.21 3.43 -1.42
N TYR A 174 -2.75 2.25 -1.05
CA TYR A 174 -2.17 0.96 -1.44
C TYR A 174 -2.53 0.63 -2.88
N CYS A 175 -3.78 0.26 -3.16
CA CYS A 175 -4.21 -0.13 -4.50
C CYS A 175 -5.62 0.35 -4.83
N ALA A 176 -5.92 0.49 -6.14
CA ALA A 176 -7.21 0.97 -6.62
C ALA A 176 -7.71 0.21 -7.84
N GLY A 177 -9.02 0.04 -7.91
CA GLY A 177 -9.75 -0.30 -9.12
C GLY A 177 -10.31 0.96 -9.76
N TRP A 178 -10.32 0.98 -11.07
CA TRP A 178 -10.71 2.12 -11.88
C TRP A 178 -11.85 1.75 -12.82
N SER A 179 -12.78 2.65 -13.00
CA SER A 179 -13.86 2.45 -13.96
C SER A 179 -13.35 2.59 -15.39
N LEU A 180 -13.24 1.46 -16.10
CA LEU A 180 -12.93 1.47 -17.52
C LEU A 180 -14.04 2.18 -18.33
N ARG A 181 -15.29 2.06 -17.87
CA ARG A 181 -16.42 2.78 -18.45
C ARG A 181 -16.24 4.31 -18.38
N GLN A 182 -15.71 4.83 -17.26
CA GLN A 182 -15.44 6.26 -17.13
C GLN A 182 -14.36 6.69 -18.12
N LEU A 183 -13.26 5.95 -18.24
CA LEU A 183 -12.20 6.23 -19.22
C LEU A 183 -12.74 6.22 -20.65
N ILE A 184 -13.62 5.27 -21.00
CA ILE A 184 -14.25 5.17 -22.31
C ILE A 184 -15.18 6.37 -22.59
N LYS A 185 -15.89 6.87 -21.57
CA LYS A 185 -16.81 8.01 -21.70
C LYS A 185 -16.10 9.35 -21.80
N GLU A 186 -15.09 9.56 -20.97
CA GLU A 186 -14.47 10.87 -20.73
C GLU A 186 -13.13 11.03 -21.46
N GLY A 187 -12.50 9.92 -21.82
CA GLY A 187 -11.11 9.93 -22.29
C GLY A 187 -10.11 10.03 -21.17
N LEU A 188 -8.85 10.28 -21.52
CA LEU A 188 -7.75 10.39 -20.55
C LEU A 188 -7.41 11.87 -20.31
N GLY A 189 -7.58 12.35 -19.08
CA GLY A 189 -7.23 13.73 -18.72
C GLY A 189 -8.22 14.39 -17.79
N GLY A 190 -8.72 15.57 -18.16
CA GLY A 190 -9.66 16.34 -17.33
C GLY A 190 -9.01 17.10 -16.16
N ILE A 191 -7.68 17.13 -16.10
CA ILE A 191 -6.94 17.79 -15.04
C ILE A 191 -6.39 19.13 -15.55
N PRO A 192 -6.67 20.26 -14.87
CA PRO A 192 -6.19 21.56 -15.30
C PRO A 192 -4.67 21.60 -15.54
N GLY A 193 -4.24 22.13 -16.67
CA GLY A 193 -2.84 22.25 -17.04
C GLY A 193 -2.14 20.95 -17.48
N LYS A 194 -2.88 19.84 -17.61
CA LYS A 194 -2.38 18.57 -18.16
C LYS A 194 -2.98 18.30 -19.54
N ILE A 195 -2.28 17.48 -20.33
CA ILE A 195 -2.78 17.05 -21.64
C ILE A 195 -4.03 16.20 -21.45
N THR A 196 -5.06 16.47 -22.24
CA THR A 196 -6.31 15.72 -22.26
C THR A 196 -6.49 15.04 -23.61
N SER A 197 -6.85 13.78 -23.59
CA SER A 197 -7.19 12.97 -24.77
C SER A 197 -8.70 12.72 -24.79
N SER A 198 -9.33 12.98 -25.92
CA SER A 198 -10.76 12.69 -26.12
C SER A 198 -11.08 11.20 -25.95
N PRO A 199 -12.35 10.82 -25.72
CA PRO A 199 -12.79 9.43 -25.72
C PRO A 199 -12.29 8.67 -26.95
N ALA A 200 -11.76 7.46 -26.72
CA ALA A 200 -11.24 6.62 -27.79
C ALA A 200 -12.38 6.13 -28.70
N SER A 201 -12.24 6.29 -30.00
CA SER A 201 -13.19 5.76 -30.99
C SER A 201 -12.76 4.38 -31.52
N HIS A 202 -11.52 3.99 -31.35
CA HIS A 202 -10.94 2.75 -31.90
C HIS A 202 -10.24 1.93 -30.79
N LEU A 203 -10.23 0.60 -30.93
CA LEU A 203 -9.62 -0.32 -29.96
C LEU A 203 -8.15 0.01 -29.68
N ALA A 204 -7.37 0.28 -30.71
CA ALA A 204 -5.95 0.62 -30.56
C ALA A 204 -5.73 1.88 -29.71
N THR A 205 -6.59 2.90 -29.89
CA THR A 205 -6.55 4.14 -29.13
C THR A 205 -6.92 3.89 -27.67
N LEU A 206 -7.96 3.08 -27.41
CA LEU A 206 -8.34 2.70 -26.05
C LEU A 206 -7.22 1.94 -25.34
N CYS A 207 -6.60 0.97 -26.02
CA CYS A 207 -5.45 0.22 -25.48
C CYS A 207 -4.31 1.18 -25.08
N ASN A 208 -3.99 2.16 -25.90
CA ASN A 208 -2.98 3.17 -25.59
C ASN A 208 -3.39 4.06 -24.42
N GLN A 209 -4.64 4.51 -24.35
CA GLN A 209 -5.16 5.29 -23.22
C GLN A 209 -5.09 4.49 -21.92
N MET A 210 -5.41 3.19 -21.92
CA MET A 210 -5.30 2.33 -20.75
C MET A 210 -3.84 2.20 -20.26
N VAL A 211 -2.88 2.00 -21.17
CA VAL A 211 -1.46 1.94 -20.82
C VAL A 211 -1.00 3.24 -20.17
N ASN A 212 -1.34 4.38 -20.77
CA ASN A 212 -0.97 5.69 -20.22
C ASN A 212 -1.66 5.97 -18.88
N PHE A 213 -2.94 5.59 -18.74
CA PHE A 213 -3.68 5.72 -17.49
C PHE A 213 -3.00 4.95 -16.36
N LEU A 214 -2.69 3.67 -16.57
CA LEU A 214 -2.03 2.82 -15.59
C LEU A 214 -0.64 3.37 -15.22
N GLY A 215 0.12 3.86 -16.21
CA GLY A 215 1.42 4.50 -16.01
C GLY A 215 1.34 5.79 -15.19
N ILE A 216 0.27 6.58 -15.37
CA ILE A 216 0.03 7.79 -14.56
C ILE A 216 -0.35 7.41 -13.13
N MET A 217 -1.29 6.47 -12.96
CA MET A 217 -1.79 6.07 -11.64
C MET A 217 -0.72 5.43 -10.77
N GLN A 218 0.25 4.77 -11.34
CA GLN A 218 1.40 4.23 -10.62
C GLN A 218 2.25 5.32 -9.92
N ASN A 219 2.15 6.59 -10.34
CA ASN A 219 2.80 7.69 -9.63
C ASN A 219 1.99 8.20 -8.43
N GLU A 220 0.69 7.88 -8.37
CA GLU A 220 -0.21 8.32 -7.30
C GLU A 220 -0.60 7.17 -6.35
N TRP A 221 -0.22 5.90 -6.66
CA TRP A 221 -0.57 4.71 -5.88
C TRP A 221 0.62 3.77 -5.74
N ALA A 222 0.73 3.16 -4.57
CA ALA A 222 1.88 2.31 -4.26
C ALA A 222 1.78 0.89 -4.83
N GLY A 223 0.57 0.35 -4.92
CA GLY A 223 0.31 -1.02 -5.34
C GLY A 223 -0.43 -1.14 -6.68
N ALA A 224 -1.13 -2.24 -6.84
CA ALA A 224 -1.76 -2.59 -8.10
C ALA A 224 -2.90 -1.64 -8.51
N GLN A 225 -3.00 -1.44 -9.83
CA GLN A 225 -4.07 -0.71 -10.48
C GLN A 225 -4.89 -1.70 -11.32
N ALA A 226 -6.21 -1.70 -11.19
CA ALA A 226 -7.07 -2.70 -11.81
C ALA A 226 -8.14 -2.08 -12.71
N PHE A 227 -8.38 -2.71 -13.87
CA PHE A 227 -9.59 -2.51 -14.66
C PHE A 227 -10.47 -3.75 -14.58
N SER A 228 -11.78 -3.54 -14.36
CA SER A 228 -12.77 -4.61 -14.32
C SER A 228 -13.48 -4.76 -15.68
N SER A 229 -14.02 -5.97 -15.93
CA SER A 229 -14.82 -6.26 -17.13
C SER A 229 -14.10 -5.91 -18.43
N PHE A 230 -12.80 -6.21 -18.48
CA PHE A 230 -11.93 -5.80 -19.58
C PHE A 230 -12.43 -6.29 -20.93
N ASP A 231 -12.76 -7.59 -21.05
CA ASP A 231 -13.28 -8.20 -22.27
C ASP A 231 -14.66 -7.67 -22.65
N THR A 232 -15.55 -7.44 -21.68
CA THR A 232 -16.90 -6.88 -21.90
C THR A 232 -16.82 -5.45 -22.46
N TYR A 233 -15.93 -4.60 -21.91
CA TYR A 233 -15.83 -3.20 -22.34
C TYR A 233 -15.03 -3.01 -23.63
N LEU A 234 -14.14 -3.92 -23.99
CA LEU A 234 -13.38 -3.84 -25.24
C LEU A 234 -14.15 -4.39 -26.45
N ALA A 235 -15.02 -5.38 -26.26
CA ALA A 235 -15.77 -6.02 -27.31
C ALA A 235 -16.57 -5.06 -28.21
N PRO A 236 -17.24 -4.00 -27.71
CA PRO A 236 -17.92 -3.02 -28.52
C PRO A 236 -17.04 -2.31 -29.57
N PHE A 237 -15.77 -2.05 -29.25
CA PHE A 237 -14.82 -1.44 -30.18
C PHE A 237 -14.47 -2.38 -31.34
N VAL A 238 -14.32 -3.67 -31.03
CA VAL A 238 -14.11 -4.71 -32.05
C VAL A 238 -15.29 -4.76 -33.03
N LYS A 239 -16.52 -4.70 -32.48
CA LYS A 239 -17.76 -4.74 -33.25
C LYS A 239 -17.94 -3.45 -34.12
N ALA A 240 -17.72 -2.29 -33.49
CA ALA A 240 -17.91 -1.00 -34.17
C ALA A 240 -16.97 -0.84 -35.38
N ASP A 241 -15.72 -1.28 -35.24
CA ASP A 241 -14.71 -1.21 -36.31
C ASP A 241 -14.71 -2.47 -37.21
N ASN A 242 -15.54 -3.49 -36.91
CA ASN A 242 -15.57 -4.78 -37.59
C ASN A 242 -14.17 -5.42 -37.73
N LEU A 243 -13.41 -5.43 -36.64
CA LEU A 243 -12.02 -5.89 -36.65
C LEU A 243 -11.91 -7.42 -36.84
N SER A 244 -10.90 -7.83 -37.59
CA SER A 244 -10.50 -9.23 -37.68
C SER A 244 -9.76 -9.70 -36.42
N CYS A 245 -9.71 -11.00 -36.15
CA CYS A 245 -8.93 -11.58 -35.03
C CYS A 245 -7.47 -11.13 -35.04
N ARG A 246 -6.86 -10.97 -36.21
CA ARG A 246 -5.47 -10.49 -36.34
C ARG A 246 -5.31 -9.04 -35.88
N GLU A 247 -6.27 -8.18 -36.18
CA GLU A 247 -6.24 -6.76 -35.77
C GLU A 247 -6.48 -6.63 -34.27
N VAL A 248 -7.44 -7.40 -33.74
CA VAL A 248 -7.67 -7.48 -32.28
C VAL A 248 -6.40 -7.94 -31.57
N LYS A 249 -5.74 -9.02 -32.07
CA LYS A 249 -4.49 -9.52 -31.46
C LYS A 249 -3.40 -8.45 -31.43
N LYS A 250 -3.23 -7.67 -32.48
CA LYS A 250 -2.27 -6.57 -32.52
C LYS A 250 -2.56 -5.47 -31.48
N CYS A 251 -3.83 -5.12 -31.29
CA CYS A 251 -4.21 -4.12 -30.29
C CYS A 251 -3.94 -4.62 -28.87
N ILE A 252 -4.32 -5.87 -28.56
CA ILE A 252 -4.09 -6.48 -27.24
C ILE A 252 -2.61 -6.70 -27.00
N GLU A 253 -1.83 -7.13 -28.00
CA GLU A 253 -0.38 -7.24 -27.93
C GLU A 253 0.27 -5.90 -27.55
N SER A 254 -0.13 -4.82 -28.22
CA SER A 254 0.36 -3.46 -27.89
C SER A 254 0.04 -3.06 -26.44
N PHE A 255 -1.13 -3.41 -25.94
CA PHE A 255 -1.50 -3.18 -24.54
C PHE A 255 -0.60 -3.98 -23.59
N ILE A 256 -0.44 -5.30 -23.83
CA ILE A 256 0.37 -6.19 -22.97
C ILE A 256 1.83 -5.72 -22.94
N PHE A 257 2.44 -5.45 -24.09
CA PHE A 257 3.81 -4.91 -24.15
C PHE A 257 3.91 -3.55 -23.44
N GLY A 258 2.91 -2.67 -23.62
CA GLY A 258 2.87 -1.37 -22.96
C GLY A 258 2.90 -1.45 -21.45
N VAL A 259 2.12 -2.37 -20.84
CA VAL A 259 2.09 -2.55 -19.38
C VAL A 259 3.26 -3.38 -18.83
N ASN A 260 4.10 -3.98 -19.68
CA ASN A 260 5.31 -4.69 -19.28
C ASN A 260 6.60 -3.91 -19.57
N THR A 261 6.48 -2.78 -20.27
CA THR A 261 7.64 -1.94 -20.58
C THR A 261 7.87 -0.95 -19.43
N PRO A 262 9.08 -0.92 -18.84
CA PRO A 262 9.40 0.05 -17.79
C PRO A 262 9.28 1.47 -18.33
N SER A 263 8.50 2.30 -17.68
CA SER A 263 8.36 3.71 -18.03
C SER A 263 9.55 4.53 -17.51
N ARG A 264 9.79 5.70 -18.10
CA ARG A 264 10.84 6.63 -17.65
C ARG A 264 10.73 7.00 -16.16
N TRP A 265 9.51 7.01 -15.64
CA TRP A 265 9.23 7.53 -14.29
C TRP A 265 9.45 6.52 -13.18
N GLY A 266 9.40 5.22 -13.48
CA GLY A 266 9.39 4.24 -12.43
C GLY A 266 10.45 3.15 -12.56
N THR A 267 11.07 2.97 -13.72
CA THR A 267 11.86 1.75 -13.94
C THR A 267 11.07 0.47 -13.63
N GLN A 268 9.83 0.62 -13.18
CA GLN A 268 8.82 -0.41 -12.98
C GLN A 268 7.82 -0.39 -14.13
N ALA A 269 7.45 -1.57 -14.60
CA ALA A 269 6.23 -1.75 -15.35
C ALA A 269 5.02 -1.47 -14.42
N PRO A 270 3.92 -0.88 -14.92
CA PRO A 270 2.74 -0.65 -14.10
C PRO A 270 2.22 -1.96 -13.49
N PHE A 271 2.16 -2.05 -12.16
CA PHE A 271 1.56 -3.19 -11.49
C PHE A 271 0.07 -3.18 -11.76
N SER A 272 -0.35 -3.93 -12.78
CA SER A 272 -1.70 -3.88 -13.33
C SER A 272 -2.41 -5.22 -13.22
N ASN A 273 -3.71 -5.15 -12.93
CA ASN A 273 -4.64 -6.27 -12.93
C ASN A 273 -5.78 -6.00 -13.91
N ILE A 274 -6.31 -7.05 -14.50
CA ILE A 274 -7.58 -7.01 -15.21
C ILE A 274 -8.50 -8.11 -14.72
N THR A 275 -9.80 -7.83 -14.65
CA THR A 275 -10.80 -8.88 -14.54
C THR A 275 -11.48 -9.07 -15.89
N LEU A 276 -11.74 -10.33 -16.23
CA LEU A 276 -12.38 -10.75 -17.45
C LEU A 276 -13.65 -11.52 -17.07
N ASP A 277 -14.74 -11.15 -17.70
CA ASP A 277 -16.05 -11.67 -17.33
C ASP A 277 -16.35 -13.03 -17.97
N TRP A 278 -15.79 -13.32 -19.16
CA TRP A 278 -16.04 -14.49 -19.99
C TRP A 278 -17.49 -14.59 -20.51
N THR A 279 -18.44 -14.33 -19.63
CA THR A 279 -19.86 -14.14 -19.94
C THR A 279 -20.28 -12.73 -19.59
N VAL A 280 -21.02 -12.06 -20.45
CA VAL A 280 -21.43 -10.67 -20.20
C VAL A 280 -22.27 -10.58 -18.94
N PRO A 281 -21.86 -9.76 -17.95
CA PRO A 281 -22.58 -9.65 -16.67
C PRO A 281 -24.00 -9.14 -16.86
N ASN A 282 -24.96 -9.69 -16.10
CA ASN A 282 -26.39 -9.36 -16.23
C ASN A 282 -26.70 -7.88 -16.09
N ASP A 283 -25.99 -7.16 -15.25
CA ASP A 283 -26.19 -5.73 -15.02
C ASP A 283 -25.62 -4.85 -16.14
N LEU A 284 -24.72 -5.37 -17.01
CA LEU A 284 -24.23 -4.72 -18.19
C LEU A 284 -24.97 -5.17 -19.46
N ALA A 285 -25.46 -6.40 -19.48
CA ALA A 285 -25.97 -7.06 -20.68
C ALA A 285 -27.01 -6.22 -21.45
N GLU A 286 -27.95 -5.62 -20.74
CA GLU A 286 -29.03 -4.84 -21.33
C GLU A 286 -28.70 -3.35 -21.55
N LEU A 287 -27.51 -2.89 -21.13
CA LEU A 287 -27.07 -1.52 -21.36
C LEU A 287 -26.56 -1.35 -22.80
N ASN A 288 -26.80 -0.17 -23.37
CA ASN A 288 -26.19 0.23 -24.63
C ASN A 288 -24.66 0.27 -24.49
N ALA A 289 -23.97 -0.31 -25.44
CA ALA A 289 -22.51 -0.25 -25.50
C ALA A 289 -22.03 1.19 -25.73
N ILE A 290 -20.82 1.52 -25.26
CA ILE A 290 -20.24 2.85 -25.38
C ILE A 290 -18.96 2.77 -26.20
N VAL A 291 -18.89 3.58 -27.26
CA VAL A 291 -17.70 3.75 -28.10
C VAL A 291 -17.55 5.23 -28.44
N GLY A 292 -16.34 5.77 -28.34
CA GLY A 292 -16.11 7.20 -28.65
C GLY A 292 -16.85 8.17 -27.71
N GLY A 293 -17.12 7.73 -26.47
CA GLY A 293 -17.91 8.50 -25.50
C GLY A 293 -19.41 8.52 -25.76
N LYS A 294 -19.90 7.78 -26.76
CA LYS A 294 -21.32 7.80 -27.21
C LYS A 294 -21.93 6.41 -27.04
N GLU A 295 -23.21 6.37 -26.70
CA GLU A 295 -23.99 5.14 -26.71
C GLU A 295 -24.23 4.68 -28.14
N MET A 296 -24.05 3.37 -28.36
CA MET A 296 -24.29 2.69 -29.62
C MET A 296 -25.74 2.21 -29.71
N ASP A 297 -26.16 1.79 -30.88
CA ASP A 297 -27.47 1.18 -31.15
C ASP A 297 -27.53 -0.33 -30.80
N PHE A 298 -26.45 -0.90 -30.30
CA PHE A 298 -26.36 -2.27 -29.85
C PHE A 298 -25.92 -2.36 -28.35
N LYS A 299 -26.24 -3.48 -27.72
CA LYS A 299 -26.01 -3.70 -26.30
C LYS A 299 -24.72 -4.51 -26.06
N TYR A 300 -24.23 -4.51 -24.81
CA TYR A 300 -23.06 -5.33 -24.45
C TYR A 300 -23.29 -6.82 -24.72
N LYS A 301 -24.50 -7.36 -24.47
CA LYS A 301 -24.83 -8.76 -24.77
C LYS A 301 -24.70 -9.12 -26.25
N ASP A 302 -24.85 -8.15 -27.14
CA ASP A 302 -24.75 -8.35 -28.59
C ASP A 302 -23.29 -8.44 -29.10
N CYS A 303 -22.31 -8.33 -28.18
CA CYS A 303 -20.88 -8.34 -28.48
C CYS A 303 -20.15 -9.62 -28.01
N LYS A 304 -20.87 -10.71 -27.75
CA LYS A 304 -20.26 -11.96 -27.23
C LYS A 304 -19.19 -12.52 -28.17
N LYS A 305 -19.41 -12.50 -29.48
CA LYS A 305 -18.43 -12.95 -30.46
C LYS A 305 -17.14 -12.13 -30.41
N GLU A 306 -17.26 -10.83 -30.29
CA GLU A 306 -16.14 -9.92 -30.20
C GLU A 306 -15.41 -10.05 -28.86
N MET A 307 -16.15 -10.31 -27.79
CA MET A 307 -15.59 -10.63 -26.48
C MET A 307 -14.73 -11.91 -26.53
N ASP A 308 -15.20 -12.96 -27.25
CA ASP A 308 -14.43 -14.18 -27.45
C ASP A 308 -13.15 -13.92 -28.25
N MET A 309 -13.17 -13.01 -29.22
CA MET A 309 -11.97 -12.59 -29.96
C MET A 309 -10.95 -11.87 -29.05
N VAL A 310 -11.42 -11.01 -28.14
CA VAL A 310 -10.54 -10.34 -27.16
C VAL A 310 -9.92 -11.37 -26.21
N ASN A 311 -10.71 -12.29 -25.68
CA ASN A 311 -10.22 -13.36 -24.77
C ASN A 311 -9.21 -14.26 -25.49
N LYS A 312 -9.50 -14.70 -26.72
CA LYS A 312 -8.58 -15.51 -27.53
C LYS A 312 -7.24 -14.79 -27.72
N ALA A 313 -7.29 -13.55 -28.18
CA ALA A 313 -6.09 -12.75 -28.43
C ALA A 313 -5.25 -12.60 -27.14
N PHE A 314 -5.90 -12.26 -26.02
CA PHE A 314 -5.22 -12.09 -24.74
C PHE A 314 -4.51 -13.39 -24.29
N ILE A 315 -5.21 -14.51 -24.31
CA ILE A 315 -4.69 -15.79 -23.86
C ILE A 315 -3.54 -16.27 -24.75
N GLU A 316 -3.70 -16.18 -26.08
CA GLU A 316 -2.64 -16.55 -27.02
C GLU A 316 -1.35 -15.78 -26.77
N ILE A 317 -1.42 -14.45 -26.59
CA ILE A 317 -0.24 -13.61 -26.33
C ILE A 317 0.41 -13.99 -24.99
N MET A 318 -0.40 -14.23 -23.95
CA MET A 318 0.13 -14.66 -22.65
C MET A 318 0.81 -16.03 -22.70
N ILE A 319 0.35 -16.96 -23.56
CA ILE A 319 0.97 -18.27 -23.77
C ILE A 319 2.26 -18.14 -24.57
N GLU A 320 2.27 -17.34 -25.62
CA GLU A 320 3.41 -17.11 -26.52
C GLU A 320 4.57 -16.44 -25.79
N GLY A 321 4.27 -15.44 -24.94
CA GLY A 321 5.26 -14.63 -24.26
C GLY A 321 5.93 -13.58 -25.16
N ASP A 322 7.06 -13.03 -24.72
CA ASP A 322 7.84 -12.05 -25.49
C ASP A 322 8.62 -12.71 -26.65
N ALA A 323 9.35 -11.90 -27.40
CA ALA A 323 10.18 -12.39 -28.53
C ALA A 323 11.23 -13.45 -28.14
N ASN A 324 11.52 -13.63 -26.87
CA ASN A 324 12.41 -14.65 -26.33
C ASN A 324 11.64 -15.81 -25.65
N GLY A 325 10.31 -15.83 -25.73
CA GLY A 325 9.44 -16.82 -25.09
C GLY A 325 9.31 -16.66 -23.58
N ARG A 326 9.59 -15.46 -23.02
CA ARG A 326 9.41 -15.17 -21.61
C ARG A 326 7.96 -14.78 -21.36
N GLY A 327 7.35 -15.37 -20.31
CA GLY A 327 5.99 -15.00 -19.90
C GLY A 327 5.91 -13.55 -19.41
N PHE A 328 4.79 -12.91 -19.71
CA PHE A 328 4.50 -11.56 -19.22
C PHE A 328 4.11 -11.56 -17.74
N GLN A 329 4.59 -10.56 -16.99
CA GLN A 329 4.22 -10.35 -15.60
C GLN A 329 2.84 -9.69 -15.46
N TYR A 330 2.51 -8.79 -16.37
CA TYR A 330 1.32 -7.94 -16.34
C TYR A 330 0.56 -8.00 -17.68
N PRO A 331 -0.75 -7.69 -17.64
CA PRO A 331 -1.56 -7.55 -16.45
C PRO A 331 -1.81 -8.91 -15.79
N ILE A 332 -2.00 -8.94 -14.46
CA ILE A 332 -2.43 -10.16 -13.76
C ILE A 332 -3.91 -10.40 -14.10
N PRO A 333 -4.26 -11.51 -14.79
CA PRO A 333 -5.64 -11.78 -15.19
C PRO A 333 -6.41 -12.52 -14.11
N THR A 334 -7.67 -12.14 -13.92
CA THR A 334 -8.64 -12.87 -13.10
C THR A 334 -9.91 -13.11 -13.90
N TYR A 335 -10.30 -14.36 -14.10
CA TYR A 335 -11.53 -14.74 -14.77
C TYR A 335 -12.66 -15.00 -13.77
N SER A 336 -13.83 -14.48 -14.08
CA SER A 336 -15.05 -14.74 -13.32
C SER A 336 -15.68 -16.06 -13.78
N ILE A 337 -15.84 -17.00 -12.85
CA ILE A 337 -16.54 -18.26 -13.11
C ILE A 337 -17.94 -18.16 -12.51
N THR A 338 -18.93 -18.10 -13.38
CA THR A 338 -20.34 -17.95 -13.06
C THR A 338 -21.11 -19.24 -13.39
N ARG A 339 -22.38 -19.34 -12.99
CA ARG A 339 -23.21 -20.54 -13.27
C ARG A 339 -23.45 -20.78 -14.75
N ASP A 340 -23.40 -19.73 -15.55
CA ASP A 340 -23.55 -19.73 -17.01
C ASP A 340 -22.22 -19.82 -17.77
N PHE A 341 -21.11 -20.12 -17.07
CA PHE A 341 -19.83 -20.37 -17.71
C PHE A 341 -19.94 -21.61 -18.63
N ASP A 342 -19.62 -21.42 -19.91
CA ASP A 342 -19.61 -22.49 -20.90
C ASP A 342 -18.42 -23.43 -20.70
N TRP A 343 -18.68 -24.63 -20.20
CA TRP A 343 -17.68 -25.68 -19.99
C TRP A 343 -17.47 -26.60 -21.22
N SER A 344 -18.07 -26.25 -22.36
CA SER A 344 -17.92 -27.06 -23.58
C SER A 344 -16.48 -26.99 -24.14
N ASP A 345 -16.17 -27.91 -25.05
CA ASP A 345 -14.82 -28.06 -25.65
C ASP A 345 -14.56 -27.02 -26.73
N THR A 346 -14.64 -25.72 -26.35
CA THR A 346 -14.35 -24.61 -27.23
C THR A 346 -12.85 -24.36 -27.36
N GLU A 347 -12.42 -23.72 -28.44
CA GLU A 347 -11.02 -23.30 -28.62
C GLU A 347 -10.54 -22.40 -27.48
N ASN A 348 -11.38 -21.44 -27.07
CA ASN A 348 -11.04 -20.52 -25.98
C ASN A 348 -10.87 -21.23 -24.64
N ASN A 349 -11.71 -22.21 -24.33
CA ASN A 349 -11.57 -23.02 -23.12
C ASN A 349 -10.26 -23.83 -23.13
N LYS A 350 -9.88 -24.42 -24.25
CA LYS A 350 -8.60 -25.12 -24.39
C LYS A 350 -7.44 -24.19 -24.13
N LEU A 351 -7.43 -23.02 -24.75
CA LEU A 351 -6.39 -22.01 -24.53
C LEU A 351 -6.33 -21.54 -23.08
N LEU A 352 -7.49 -21.30 -22.43
CA LEU A 352 -7.55 -20.87 -21.04
C LEU A 352 -6.88 -21.87 -20.10
N PHE A 353 -7.20 -23.16 -20.27
CA PHE A 353 -6.61 -24.23 -19.45
C PHE A 353 -5.16 -24.55 -19.83
N GLU A 354 -4.76 -24.34 -21.10
CA GLU A 354 -3.36 -24.42 -21.51
C GLU A 354 -2.53 -23.33 -20.81
N MET A 355 -2.98 -22.08 -20.83
CA MET A 355 -2.33 -20.99 -20.09
C MET A 355 -2.22 -21.31 -18.61
N THR A 356 -3.29 -21.83 -18.00
CA THR A 356 -3.34 -22.21 -16.59
C THR A 356 -2.31 -23.27 -16.26
N SER A 357 -2.22 -24.31 -17.08
CA SER A 357 -1.29 -25.42 -16.86
C SER A 357 0.17 -25.00 -17.05
N LYS A 358 0.44 -24.07 -17.97
CA LYS A 358 1.81 -23.63 -18.31
C LYS A 358 2.37 -22.65 -17.28
N TYR A 359 1.56 -21.71 -16.77
CA TYR A 359 2.05 -20.58 -15.97
C TYR A 359 1.40 -20.48 -14.59
N GLY A 360 0.42 -21.28 -14.24
CA GLY A 360 -0.36 -21.14 -13.02
C GLY A 360 -1.21 -19.85 -12.97
N THR A 361 -1.44 -19.23 -14.13
CA THR A 361 -2.33 -18.08 -14.35
C THR A 361 -3.34 -18.43 -15.43
N PRO A 362 -4.53 -17.87 -15.43
CA PRO A 362 -5.07 -16.79 -14.61
C PRO A 362 -5.50 -17.23 -13.20
N TYR A 363 -5.93 -16.24 -12.40
CA TYR A 363 -6.72 -16.50 -11.21
C TYR A 363 -8.18 -16.66 -11.59
N PHE A 364 -8.93 -17.43 -10.77
CA PHE A 364 -10.34 -17.66 -10.98
C PHE A 364 -11.15 -17.15 -9.78
N SER A 365 -12.10 -16.24 -10.03
CA SER A 365 -13.12 -15.85 -9.05
C SER A 365 -14.35 -16.72 -9.23
N ASN A 366 -14.58 -17.64 -8.31
CA ASN A 366 -15.69 -18.58 -8.36
C ASN A 366 -16.94 -17.99 -7.69
N TYR A 367 -17.97 -17.74 -8.50
CA TYR A 367 -19.29 -17.27 -8.07
C TYR A 367 -20.36 -18.37 -8.05
N ILE A 368 -20.04 -19.60 -8.45
CA ILE A 368 -21.01 -20.71 -8.50
C ILE A 368 -21.52 -21.05 -7.10
N ASN A 369 -20.60 -21.15 -6.14
CA ASN A 369 -20.89 -21.48 -4.74
C ASN A 369 -20.69 -20.25 -3.81
N SER A 370 -20.98 -19.06 -4.30
CA SER A 370 -20.86 -17.81 -3.58
C SER A 370 -22.24 -17.20 -3.36
N ASP A 371 -22.39 -16.49 -2.25
CA ASP A 371 -23.53 -15.61 -1.98
C ASP A 371 -23.38 -14.22 -2.64
N MET A 372 -22.29 -14.02 -3.42
CA MET A 372 -21.94 -12.80 -4.11
C MET A 372 -22.06 -12.99 -5.62
N GLU A 373 -22.51 -11.94 -6.30
CA GLU A 373 -22.56 -11.88 -7.76
C GLU A 373 -21.33 -11.12 -8.32
N PRO A 374 -20.93 -11.34 -9.59
CA PRO A 374 -19.84 -10.60 -10.22
C PRO A 374 -20.04 -9.08 -10.14
N SER A 375 -21.28 -8.62 -10.20
CA SER A 375 -21.64 -7.20 -10.02
C SER A 375 -21.30 -6.63 -8.64
N ASP A 376 -21.22 -7.48 -7.61
CA ASP A 376 -20.89 -7.04 -6.25
C ASP A 376 -19.39 -6.81 -6.05
N ILE A 377 -18.55 -7.31 -6.96
CA ILE A 377 -17.09 -7.29 -6.86
C ILE A 377 -16.48 -6.94 -8.22
N ARG A 378 -16.65 -5.72 -8.70
CA ARG A 378 -16.10 -5.34 -10.01
C ARG A 378 -14.70 -4.81 -10.02
N SER A 379 -14.21 -4.27 -8.93
CA SER A 379 -12.84 -3.81 -8.86
C SER A 379 -12.04 -4.67 -7.90
N MET A 380 -11.39 -5.68 -8.44
CA MET A 380 -10.49 -6.53 -7.68
C MET A 380 -9.05 -6.04 -7.84
N CYS A 381 -8.63 -5.29 -6.85
CA CYS A 381 -7.23 -5.04 -6.61
C CYS A 381 -6.67 -6.20 -5.80
N CYS A 382 -5.55 -6.78 -6.21
CA CYS A 382 -4.81 -7.79 -5.45
C CYS A 382 -5.64 -8.98 -4.95
N ARG A 383 -6.69 -9.40 -5.68
CA ARG A 383 -7.52 -10.57 -5.33
C ARG A 383 -8.33 -10.42 -4.03
N LEU A 384 -8.44 -9.23 -3.48
CA LEU A 384 -9.34 -8.98 -2.37
C LEU A 384 -10.78 -9.03 -2.87
N ARG A 385 -11.57 -9.93 -2.30
CA ARG A 385 -13.02 -9.94 -2.49
C ARG A 385 -13.59 -8.83 -1.62
N LEU A 386 -13.84 -7.68 -2.21
CA LEU A 386 -14.43 -6.55 -1.51
C LEU A 386 -15.95 -6.63 -1.66
N ASP A 387 -16.63 -6.94 -0.58
CA ASP A 387 -18.10 -6.97 -0.55
C ASP A 387 -18.66 -5.54 -0.58
N LEU A 388 -19.19 -5.14 -1.73
CA LEU A 388 -19.76 -3.81 -1.93
C LEU A 388 -21.22 -3.69 -1.47
N ARG A 389 -21.84 -4.79 -1.05
CA ARG A 389 -23.28 -4.78 -0.64
C ARG A 389 -23.54 -3.81 0.51
N GLU A 390 -22.64 -3.77 1.47
CA GLU A 390 -22.75 -2.82 2.60
C GLU A 390 -22.49 -1.36 2.18
N LEU A 391 -21.55 -1.13 1.25
CA LEU A 391 -21.30 0.20 0.71
C LEU A 391 -22.48 0.71 -0.12
N ARG A 392 -23.11 -0.14 -0.92
CA ARG A 392 -24.32 0.20 -1.69
C ARG A 392 -25.52 0.55 -0.79
N LYS A 393 -25.68 -0.13 0.34
CA LYS A 393 -26.71 0.21 1.34
C LYS A 393 -26.49 1.61 1.93
N LYS A 394 -25.24 2.00 2.18
CA LYS A 394 -24.89 3.31 2.75
C LYS A 394 -25.04 4.46 1.76
N SER A 395 -24.75 4.23 0.49
CA SER A 395 -24.77 5.26 -0.56
C SER A 395 -26.12 5.46 -1.25
N GLY A 396 -27.17 4.77 -0.84
CA GLY A 396 -28.51 4.90 -1.43
C GLY A 396 -28.61 4.48 -2.90
N GLY A 397 -27.65 3.70 -3.40
CA GLY A 397 -27.65 3.15 -4.77
C GLY A 397 -27.34 4.14 -5.90
N PHE A 398 -26.99 5.40 -5.59
CA PHE A 398 -26.91 6.47 -6.58
C PHE A 398 -25.49 6.74 -7.14
N PHE A 399 -24.44 6.15 -6.59
CA PHE A 399 -23.08 6.34 -7.09
C PHE A 399 -22.54 5.09 -7.73
N GLY A 400 -22.32 5.21 -9.05
CA GLY A 400 -21.44 4.46 -9.91
C GLY A 400 -21.29 2.96 -9.64
N SER A 401 -21.33 2.18 -10.71
CA SER A 401 -20.90 0.78 -10.70
C SER A 401 -19.78 0.59 -9.68
N GLY A 402 -19.83 -0.44 -8.84
CA GLY A 402 -18.80 -0.77 -7.85
C GLY A 402 -17.37 -0.95 -8.41
N GLU A 403 -17.08 -0.27 -9.51
CA GLU A 403 -15.83 -0.33 -10.27
C GLU A 403 -14.69 0.47 -9.65
N SER A 404 -15.03 1.46 -8.79
CA SER A 404 -14.04 2.37 -8.19
C SER A 404 -13.89 2.11 -6.69
N THR A 405 -13.21 1.04 -6.35
CA THR A 405 -12.91 0.67 -4.96
C THR A 405 -11.47 0.13 -4.87
N GLY A 406 -10.95 -0.02 -3.66
CA GLY A 406 -9.60 -0.50 -3.43
C GLY A 406 -9.24 -0.55 -1.96
N SER A 407 -7.97 -0.42 -1.65
CA SER A 407 -7.46 -0.37 -0.29
C SER A 407 -6.57 0.84 -0.07
N VAL A 408 -6.84 1.61 0.97
CA VAL A 408 -6.00 2.74 1.37
C VAL A 408 -4.70 2.30 2.02
N GLY A 409 -4.68 1.10 2.61
CA GLY A 409 -3.50 0.57 3.27
C GLY A 409 -3.70 -0.87 3.74
N VAL A 410 -2.58 -1.56 3.87
CA VAL A 410 -2.51 -2.93 4.38
C VAL A 410 -1.52 -2.98 5.53
N VAL A 411 -1.87 -3.70 6.58
CA VAL A 411 -0.98 -4.07 7.68
C VAL A 411 -1.07 -5.58 7.87
N THR A 412 0.06 -6.25 7.97
CA THR A 412 0.11 -7.71 8.18
C THR A 412 0.67 -8.03 9.54
N LEU A 413 -0.07 -8.80 10.33
CA LEU A 413 0.35 -9.25 11.67
C LEU A 413 1.23 -10.49 11.57
N ASN A 414 2.30 -10.52 12.39
CA ASN A 414 3.21 -11.66 12.51
C ASN A 414 2.67 -12.67 13.53
N MET A 415 1.81 -13.58 13.07
CA MET A 415 1.15 -14.56 13.95
C MET A 415 2.13 -15.53 14.63
N PRO A 416 3.19 -16.03 13.96
CA PRO A 416 4.21 -16.88 14.62
C PRO A 416 4.86 -16.20 15.81
N ARG A 417 5.17 -14.90 15.68
CA ARG A 417 5.80 -14.14 16.75
C ARG A 417 4.86 -13.91 17.93
N ILE A 418 3.58 -13.65 17.67
CA ILE A 418 2.56 -13.52 18.72
C ILE A 418 2.44 -14.84 19.49
N ALA A 419 2.36 -15.97 18.80
CA ALA A 419 2.27 -17.29 19.41
C ALA A 419 3.54 -17.65 20.21
N TYR A 420 4.73 -17.41 19.64
CA TYR A 420 6.00 -17.68 20.32
C TYR A 420 6.18 -16.90 21.63
N GLN A 421 5.66 -15.67 21.69
CA GLN A 421 5.75 -14.81 22.86
C GLN A 421 4.64 -15.05 23.89
N ALA A 422 3.59 -15.76 23.53
CA ALA A 422 2.48 -16.05 24.41
C ALA A 422 2.84 -17.15 25.43
N THR A 423 2.40 -16.97 26.66
CA THR A 423 2.60 -17.94 27.74
C THR A 423 1.49 -18.99 27.82
N ASP A 424 0.33 -18.66 27.32
CA ASP A 424 -0.87 -19.49 27.24
C ASP A 424 -1.86 -18.94 26.21
N GLU A 425 -2.96 -19.64 25.98
CA GLU A 425 -4.00 -19.26 25.02
C GLU A 425 -4.61 -17.87 25.34
N LYS A 426 -4.83 -17.54 26.62
CA LYS A 426 -5.37 -16.23 27.00
C LYS A 426 -4.39 -15.10 26.69
N ASP A 427 -3.11 -15.32 26.94
CA ASP A 427 -2.06 -14.35 26.62
C ASP A 427 -1.92 -14.20 25.10
N PHE A 428 -2.08 -15.27 24.33
CA PHE A 428 -2.10 -15.21 22.86
C PHE A 428 -3.22 -14.29 22.36
N TYR A 429 -4.45 -14.51 22.78
CA TYR A 429 -5.57 -13.64 22.35
C TYR A 429 -5.41 -12.20 22.84
N ARG A 430 -4.95 -11.99 24.06
CA ARG A 430 -4.67 -10.64 24.58
C ARG A 430 -3.63 -9.89 23.73
N ARG A 431 -2.57 -10.58 23.30
CA ARG A 431 -1.53 -10.02 22.44
C ARG A 431 -2.07 -9.75 21.04
N LEU A 432 -2.88 -10.67 20.50
CA LEU A 432 -3.51 -10.52 19.20
C LEU A 432 -4.45 -9.31 19.19
N ASP A 433 -5.34 -9.18 20.17
CA ASP A 433 -6.24 -8.03 20.32
C ASP A 433 -5.45 -6.73 20.36
N LYS A 434 -4.40 -6.67 21.16
CA LYS A 434 -3.52 -5.48 21.21
C LYS A 434 -2.90 -5.17 19.85
N MET A 435 -2.41 -6.16 19.12
CA MET A 435 -1.82 -5.94 17.79
C MET A 435 -2.87 -5.53 16.76
N MET A 436 -4.08 -6.07 16.84
CA MET A 436 -5.21 -5.66 16.00
C MET A 436 -5.58 -4.18 16.23
N ASP A 437 -5.61 -3.72 17.48
CA ASP A 437 -5.87 -2.31 17.83
C ASP A 437 -4.78 -1.38 17.28
N ILE A 438 -3.51 -1.76 17.41
CA ILE A 438 -2.38 -0.99 16.86
C ILE A 438 -2.47 -0.93 15.33
N ALA A 439 -2.78 -2.05 14.66
CA ALA A 439 -2.94 -2.12 13.21
C ALA A 439 -4.13 -1.25 12.74
N ALA A 440 -5.29 -1.34 13.41
CA ALA A 440 -6.46 -0.52 13.09
C ALA A 440 -6.18 0.97 13.26
N ARG A 441 -5.48 1.35 14.34
CA ARG A 441 -5.07 2.74 14.60
C ARG A 441 -4.13 3.25 13.51
N SER A 442 -3.14 2.46 13.10
CA SER A 442 -2.20 2.82 12.04
C SER A 442 -2.89 3.07 10.69
N LEU A 443 -3.85 2.21 10.34
CA LEU A 443 -4.64 2.35 9.11
C LEU A 443 -5.56 3.58 9.15
N ASN A 444 -6.12 3.90 10.31
CA ASN A 444 -6.94 5.11 10.48
C ASN A 444 -6.10 6.39 10.34
N ILE A 445 -4.90 6.41 10.92
CA ILE A 445 -3.95 7.51 10.73
C ILE A 445 -3.59 7.64 9.25
N LYS A 446 -3.25 6.54 8.57
CA LYS A 446 -2.93 6.54 7.14
C LYS A 446 -4.08 7.12 6.31
N ARG A 447 -5.32 6.65 6.55
CA ARG A 447 -6.51 7.16 5.87
C ARG A 447 -6.69 8.68 6.04
N THR A 448 -6.52 9.17 7.27
CA THR A 448 -6.63 10.60 7.59
C THR A 448 -5.60 11.43 6.82
N ILE A 449 -4.36 10.98 6.80
CA ILE A 449 -3.26 11.69 6.13
C ILE A 449 -3.47 11.72 4.61
N ILE A 450 -3.73 10.57 3.97
CA ILE A 450 -3.89 10.53 2.51
C ILE A 450 -5.16 11.27 2.05
N THR A 451 -6.24 11.26 2.86
CA THR A 451 -7.45 12.04 2.56
C THR A 451 -7.16 13.54 2.61
N ARG A 452 -6.39 13.99 3.60
CA ARG A 452 -5.94 15.38 3.66
C ARG A 452 -5.12 15.74 2.42
N LEU A 453 -4.13 14.93 2.04
CA LEU A 453 -3.26 15.16 0.89
C LEU A 453 -4.03 15.14 -0.44
N LEU A 454 -5.07 14.30 -0.57
CA LEU A 454 -5.98 14.30 -1.71
C LEU A 454 -6.70 15.66 -1.83
N ASN A 455 -7.18 16.20 -0.71
CA ASN A 455 -7.87 17.50 -0.69
C ASN A 455 -6.90 18.67 -0.93
N GLU A 456 -5.65 18.55 -0.55
CA GLU A 456 -4.58 19.50 -0.83
C GLU A 456 -4.06 19.41 -2.29
N GLY A 457 -4.53 18.42 -3.08
CA GLY A 457 -4.22 18.28 -4.51
C GLY A 457 -2.95 17.50 -4.83
N LEU A 458 -2.39 16.72 -3.89
CA LEU A 458 -1.20 15.90 -4.13
C LEU A 458 -1.45 14.76 -5.13
N TYR A 459 -2.70 14.31 -5.26
CA TYR A 459 -3.13 13.24 -6.16
C TYR A 459 -4.17 13.75 -7.16
N PRO A 460 -3.77 14.53 -8.19
CA PRO A 460 -4.72 15.22 -9.06
C PRO A 460 -5.56 14.24 -9.92
N TYR A 461 -4.97 13.16 -10.42
CA TYR A 461 -5.71 12.16 -11.18
C TYR A 461 -6.64 11.33 -10.30
N THR A 462 -6.18 10.90 -9.13
CA THR A 462 -7.03 10.22 -8.14
C THR A 462 -8.20 11.12 -7.73
N LYS A 463 -7.98 12.41 -7.52
CA LYS A 463 -9.04 13.37 -7.21
C LYS A 463 -10.08 13.46 -8.32
N HIS A 464 -9.67 13.44 -9.57
CA HIS A 464 -10.55 13.48 -10.73
C HIS A 464 -11.37 12.20 -10.89
N TYR A 465 -10.69 11.02 -10.86
CA TYR A 465 -11.34 9.74 -11.18
C TYR A 465 -12.02 9.06 -10.00
N LEU A 466 -11.60 9.30 -8.75
CA LEU A 466 -12.22 8.73 -7.55
C LEU A 466 -12.96 9.76 -6.69
N GLY A 467 -12.51 11.00 -6.68
CA GLY A 467 -13.07 12.06 -5.84
C GLY A 467 -12.72 11.96 -4.36
N ASN A 468 -12.87 10.78 -3.73
CA ASN A 468 -12.59 10.51 -2.32
C ASN A 468 -12.20 9.03 -2.10
N PHE A 469 -11.89 8.67 -0.84
CA PHE A 469 -11.54 7.31 -0.43
C PHE A 469 -12.65 6.60 0.39
N GLU A 470 -13.89 7.07 0.34
CA GLU A 470 -14.97 6.51 1.16
C GLU A 470 -15.28 5.05 0.82
N ASN A 471 -15.14 4.68 -0.46
CA ASN A 471 -15.35 3.32 -0.94
C ASN A 471 -14.08 2.45 -0.90
N HIS A 472 -13.00 2.92 -0.27
CA HIS A 472 -11.76 2.16 -0.14
C HIS A 472 -11.65 1.54 1.24
N PHE A 473 -11.13 0.33 1.30
CA PHE A 473 -11.00 -0.45 2.52
C PHE A 473 -9.67 -0.18 3.23
N SER A 474 -9.63 -0.49 4.52
CA SER A 474 -8.41 -0.64 5.31
C SER A 474 -8.26 -2.12 5.62
N THR A 475 -7.12 -2.69 5.30
CA THR A 475 -6.94 -4.15 5.29
C THR A 475 -5.95 -4.58 6.38
N ILE A 476 -6.33 -5.56 7.20
CA ILE A 476 -5.42 -6.24 8.13
C ILE A 476 -5.26 -7.68 7.64
N GLY A 477 -4.01 -8.05 7.33
CA GLY A 477 -3.62 -9.39 6.92
C GLY A 477 -3.00 -10.17 8.07
N LEU A 478 -3.05 -11.50 7.97
CA LEU A 478 -2.40 -12.43 8.90
C LEU A 478 -1.40 -13.27 8.13
N VAL A 479 -0.17 -13.38 8.63
CA VAL A 479 0.85 -14.25 8.04
C VAL A 479 1.30 -15.31 9.04
N GLY A 480 1.54 -16.53 8.56
CA GLY A 480 2.11 -17.61 9.34
C GLY A 480 1.15 -18.24 10.35
N MET A 481 -0.12 -18.41 10.02
CA MET A 481 -1.12 -19.04 10.90
C MET A 481 -0.76 -20.50 11.25
N ASN A 482 -0.23 -21.24 10.28
CA ASN A 482 0.23 -22.63 10.53
C ASN A 482 1.41 -22.65 11.52
N GLU A 483 2.39 -21.79 11.31
CA GLU A 483 3.56 -21.65 12.20
C GLU A 483 3.17 -21.14 13.58
N ALA A 484 2.13 -20.31 13.67
CA ALA A 484 1.57 -19.87 14.94
C ALA A 484 1.00 -21.07 15.74
N CYS A 485 0.26 -21.96 15.08
CA CYS A 485 -0.25 -23.17 15.71
C CYS A 485 0.88 -24.11 16.17
N LEU A 486 1.98 -24.20 15.41
CA LEU A 486 3.15 -24.99 15.80
C LEU A 486 3.91 -24.38 16.98
N ASN A 487 3.87 -23.06 17.15
CA ASN A 487 4.55 -22.34 18.24
C ASN A 487 3.69 -22.20 19.51
N ALA A 488 2.41 -22.55 19.46
CA ALA A 488 1.46 -22.38 20.56
C ALA A 488 1.41 -23.58 21.52
N ASN A 489 2.40 -24.47 21.50
CA ASN A 489 2.48 -25.67 22.37
C ASN A 489 3.12 -25.35 23.71
#